data_d349e5f6dcc7a54a76321ffaea1c8628
#
_entry.id   d349e5f6dcc7a54a76321ffaea1c8628
#
_cell.length_a   1.000
_cell.length_b   1.000
_cell.length_c   1.000
_cell.angle_alpha   90.00
_cell.angle_beta   90.00
_cell.angle_gamma   90.00
#
_symmetry.space_group_name_H-M   'P 1'
#
loop_
_entity.id
_entity.type
_entity.pdbx_description
1 polymer ?
#
loop_
_entity_poly.entity_id
_entity_poly.type
_entity_poly.pdbx_seq_one_letter_code
_entity_poly.pdbx_strand_id
1 'polypeptide(L)'
;GVDLKNLDSSMEKLRETFAEYGLGAKTGVDLPTESQGYTPKEFTFANYLTNAFGQFDNYTPLQLAQYAATVANNGKRVAPHLVEGIYANDKNGGLGDLIEKKETKVLNQVNISEENMKLIKEGFYQVVHGGSGFTTGRTISQGESVPISAKTGTAETLTKKIQQANNT
;
A
#
# COMPACT_ATOMS: atom_id res chain seq x y z
N GLY A 1 -3.68 19.23 -13.26
CA GLY A 1 -3.15 20.38 -12.51
C GLY A 1 -3.95 20.62 -11.26
N VAL A 2 -3.33 21.19 -10.23
CA VAL A 2 -3.99 21.51 -8.95
C VAL A 2 -4.90 22.71 -9.18
N ASP A 3 -6.19 22.55 -8.94
CA ASP A 3 -7.12 23.67 -8.87
C ASP A 3 -7.10 24.24 -7.45
N LEU A 4 -6.33 25.31 -7.26
CA LEU A 4 -6.24 26.01 -5.97
C LEU A 4 -7.58 26.63 -5.52
N LYS A 5 -8.53 26.81 -6.45
CA LYS A 5 -9.87 27.30 -6.13
C LYS A 5 -10.81 26.20 -5.66
N ASN A 6 -10.43 24.94 -5.85
CA ASN A 6 -11.21 23.78 -5.43
C ASN A 6 -10.29 22.70 -4.84
N LEU A 7 -9.70 23.00 -3.69
CA LEU A 7 -8.78 22.12 -2.99
C LEU A 7 -9.44 20.79 -2.59
N ASP A 8 -10.71 20.82 -2.19
CA ASP A 8 -11.47 19.62 -1.79
C ASP A 8 -11.58 18.63 -2.95
N SER A 9 -11.99 19.09 -4.13
CA SER A 9 -12.06 18.25 -5.32
C SER A 9 -10.69 17.72 -5.75
N SER A 10 -9.62 18.50 -5.55
CA SER A 10 -8.26 18.05 -5.86
C SER A 10 -7.78 16.94 -4.92
N MET A 11 -8.09 17.06 -3.62
CA MET A 11 -7.79 16.02 -2.63
C MET A 11 -8.62 14.75 -2.87
N GLU A 12 -9.90 14.90 -3.21
CA GLU A 12 -10.78 13.80 -3.53
C GLU A 12 -10.23 12.97 -4.71
N LYS A 13 -9.89 13.62 -5.82
CA LYS A 13 -9.28 12.97 -6.98
C LYS A 13 -7.96 12.26 -6.66
N LEU A 14 -7.12 12.87 -5.81
CA LEU A 14 -5.88 12.23 -5.35
C LEU A 14 -6.19 10.95 -4.58
N ARG A 15 -7.14 11.00 -3.64
CA ARG A 15 -7.56 9.85 -2.84
C ARG A 15 -8.27 8.76 -3.65
N GLU A 16 -9.07 9.14 -4.65
CA GLU A 16 -9.65 8.20 -5.61
C GLU A 16 -8.54 7.42 -6.34
N THR A 17 -7.51 8.12 -6.82
CA THR A 17 -6.35 7.47 -7.44
C THR A 17 -5.63 6.55 -6.45
N PHE A 18 -5.44 6.96 -5.21
CA PHE A 18 -4.85 6.12 -4.17
C PHE A 18 -5.69 4.86 -3.90
N ALA A 19 -7.01 5.00 -3.90
CA ALA A 19 -7.94 3.89 -3.68
C ALA A 19 -7.87 2.84 -4.80
N GLU A 20 -7.57 3.22 -6.04
CA GLU A 20 -7.31 2.27 -7.13
C GLU A 20 -6.14 1.33 -6.81
N TYR A 21 -5.14 1.82 -6.06
CA TYR A 21 -4.01 1.03 -5.60
C TYR A 21 -4.24 0.32 -4.26
N GLY A 22 -5.41 0.52 -3.62
CA GLY A 22 -5.76 -0.08 -2.33
C GLY A 22 -5.50 0.78 -1.11
N LEU A 23 -5.02 2.02 -1.28
CA LEU A 23 -4.76 2.95 -0.17
C LEU A 23 -6.05 3.69 0.20
N GLY A 24 -6.45 3.64 1.48
CA GLY A 24 -7.71 4.23 1.96
C GLY A 24 -8.98 3.46 1.56
N ALA A 25 -8.85 2.31 0.94
CA ALA A 25 -9.93 1.42 0.54
C ALA A 25 -9.85 0.08 1.28
N LYS A 26 -10.96 -0.68 1.30
CA LYS A 26 -10.91 -2.07 1.77
C LYS A 26 -10.02 -2.90 0.87
N THR A 27 -9.17 -3.74 1.48
CA THR A 27 -8.28 -4.64 0.74
C THR A 27 -9.03 -5.84 0.17
N GLY A 28 -10.19 -6.15 0.75
CA GLY A 28 -10.99 -7.33 0.38
C GLY A 28 -10.46 -8.63 0.97
N VAL A 29 -9.64 -8.55 2.03
CA VAL A 29 -9.19 -9.73 2.77
C VAL A 29 -10.37 -10.51 3.32
N ASP A 30 -10.25 -11.83 3.41
CA ASP A 30 -11.27 -12.75 3.88
C ASP A 30 -11.43 -12.75 5.42
N LEU A 31 -11.53 -11.54 5.98
CA LEU A 31 -11.81 -11.29 7.39
C LEU A 31 -13.18 -10.62 7.56
N PRO A 32 -13.86 -10.84 8.69
CA PRO A 32 -15.17 -10.22 8.97
C PRO A 32 -15.14 -8.70 8.97
N THR A 33 -14.03 -8.12 9.40
CA THR A 33 -13.82 -6.67 9.49
C THR A 33 -12.40 -6.31 9.10
N GLU A 34 -12.23 -5.16 8.46
CA GLU A 34 -10.94 -4.54 8.19
C GLU A 34 -11.00 -3.03 8.31
N SER A 35 -9.90 -2.41 8.72
CA SER A 35 -9.75 -0.96 8.75
C SER A 35 -9.38 -0.42 7.37
N GLN A 36 -9.95 0.72 7.01
CA GLN A 36 -9.60 1.46 5.79
C GLN A 36 -8.46 2.47 6.00
N GLY A 37 -7.80 2.45 7.17
CA GLY A 37 -6.85 3.47 7.55
C GLY A 37 -7.56 4.72 8.10
N TYR A 38 -6.84 5.84 8.13
CA TYR A 38 -7.37 7.12 8.59
C TYR A 38 -7.03 8.21 7.58
N THR A 39 -8.07 8.82 7.01
CA THR A 39 -7.97 9.94 6.07
C THR A 39 -8.66 11.16 6.70
N PRO A 40 -7.89 12.16 7.20
CA PRO A 40 -8.47 13.34 7.82
C PRO A 40 -9.41 14.07 6.88
N LYS A 41 -10.57 14.53 7.41
CA LYS A 41 -11.54 15.32 6.63
C LYS A 41 -11.09 16.75 6.46
N GLU A 42 -10.49 17.32 7.50
CA GLU A 42 -9.96 18.69 7.49
C GLU A 42 -8.51 18.67 7.04
N PHE A 43 -8.16 19.48 6.07
CA PHE A 43 -6.81 19.58 5.53
C PHE A 43 -6.53 20.95 4.93
N THR A 44 -5.25 21.27 4.83
CA THR A 44 -4.75 22.50 4.21
C THR A 44 -4.13 22.17 2.84
N PHE A 45 -3.80 23.21 2.07
CA PHE A 45 -3.02 23.04 0.84
C PHE A 45 -1.66 22.36 1.09
N ALA A 46 -1.00 22.66 2.21
CA ALA A 46 0.23 21.98 2.60
C ALA A 46 0.01 20.46 2.80
N ASN A 47 -1.09 20.07 3.44
CA ASN A 47 -1.46 18.65 3.60
C ASN A 47 -1.71 17.96 2.25
N TYR A 48 -2.35 18.63 1.31
CA TYR A 48 -2.53 18.11 -0.04
C TYR A 48 -1.18 17.83 -0.73
N LEU A 49 -0.22 18.77 -0.64
CA LEU A 49 1.11 18.59 -1.21
C LEU A 49 1.89 17.45 -0.52
N THR A 50 1.85 17.39 0.81
CA THR A 50 2.56 16.34 1.56
C THR A 50 1.92 14.97 1.39
N ASN A 51 0.61 14.90 1.14
CA ASN A 51 -0.08 13.65 0.85
C ASN A 51 0.42 12.99 -0.44
N ALA A 52 0.87 13.79 -1.43
CA ALA A 52 1.40 13.27 -2.69
C ALA A 52 2.63 12.34 -2.53
N PHE A 53 3.38 12.50 -1.43
CA PHE A 53 4.50 11.59 -1.08
C PHE A 53 4.25 10.78 0.20
N GLY A 54 3.00 10.75 0.70
CA GLY A 54 2.56 9.84 1.75
C GLY A 54 2.73 10.35 3.18
N GLN A 55 2.71 11.68 3.41
CA GLN A 55 2.87 12.26 4.76
C GLN A 55 1.60 12.86 5.37
N PHE A 56 0.42 12.43 5.01
CA PHE A 56 -0.81 12.98 5.59
C PHE A 56 -1.83 11.90 5.93
N ASP A 57 -2.31 11.16 4.94
CA ASP A 57 -3.21 10.03 5.16
C ASP A 57 -2.46 8.86 5.80
N ASN A 58 -3.14 8.09 6.64
CA ASN A 58 -2.57 6.93 7.34
C ASN A 58 -3.21 5.65 6.82
N TYR A 59 -2.40 4.72 6.36
CA TYR A 59 -2.83 3.45 5.79
C TYR A 59 -2.40 2.28 6.66
N THR A 60 -3.15 1.19 6.59
CA THR A 60 -2.79 -0.04 7.32
C THR A 60 -1.62 -0.75 6.64
N PRO A 61 -0.83 -1.54 7.39
CA PRO A 61 0.24 -2.36 6.77
C PRO A 61 -0.27 -3.27 5.65
N LEU A 62 -1.50 -3.80 5.77
CA LEU A 62 -2.10 -4.65 4.74
C LEU A 62 -2.41 -3.86 3.46
N GLN A 63 -2.88 -2.61 3.58
CA GLN A 63 -3.07 -1.72 2.44
C GLN A 63 -1.74 -1.39 1.76
N LEU A 64 -0.68 -1.13 2.53
CA LEU A 64 0.66 -0.88 1.98
C LEU A 64 1.22 -2.12 1.26
N ALA A 65 0.98 -3.32 1.80
CA ALA A 65 1.36 -4.57 1.15
C ALA A 65 0.59 -4.78 -0.16
N GLN A 66 -0.73 -4.52 -0.16
CA GLN A 66 -1.56 -4.60 -1.38
C GLN A 66 -1.13 -3.56 -2.42
N TYR A 67 -0.79 -2.33 -2.00
CA TYR A 67 -0.24 -1.30 -2.87
C TYR A 67 1.05 -1.78 -3.57
N ALA A 68 2.01 -2.29 -2.80
CA ALA A 68 3.26 -2.82 -3.35
C ALA A 68 3.00 -3.97 -4.34
N ALA A 69 2.11 -4.91 -3.99
CA ALA A 69 1.70 -6.01 -4.86
C ALA A 69 1.01 -5.50 -6.14
N THR A 70 0.16 -4.47 -6.05
CA THR A 70 -0.52 -3.87 -7.21
C THR A 70 0.48 -3.25 -8.19
N VAL A 71 1.48 -2.52 -7.69
CA VAL A 71 2.55 -1.95 -8.54
C VAL A 71 3.38 -3.07 -9.17
N ALA A 72 3.79 -4.08 -8.38
CA ALA A 72 4.55 -5.23 -8.89
C ALA A 72 3.78 -5.98 -9.98
N ASN A 73 2.46 -6.09 -9.84
CA ASN A 73 1.54 -6.78 -10.74
C ASN A 73 0.99 -5.91 -11.90
N ASN A 74 1.72 -4.87 -12.28
CA ASN A 74 1.37 -3.94 -13.38
C ASN A 74 -0.02 -3.30 -13.23
N GLY A 75 -0.38 -2.92 -12.00
CA GLY A 75 -1.65 -2.27 -11.70
C GLY A 75 -2.83 -3.22 -11.49
N LYS A 76 -2.65 -4.52 -11.58
CA LYS A 76 -3.69 -5.49 -11.24
C LYS A 76 -3.77 -5.63 -9.73
N ARG A 77 -4.82 -5.08 -9.12
CA ARG A 77 -5.09 -5.18 -7.69
C ARG A 77 -5.85 -6.45 -7.37
N VAL A 78 -5.32 -7.26 -6.47
CA VAL A 78 -5.93 -8.52 -6.04
C VAL A 78 -6.29 -8.46 -4.56
N ALA A 79 -7.36 -9.15 -4.18
CA ALA A 79 -7.71 -9.32 -2.77
C ALA A 79 -6.71 -10.27 -2.10
N PRO A 80 -6.10 -9.88 -0.98
CA PRO A 80 -5.36 -10.82 -0.14
C PRO A 80 -6.33 -11.83 0.49
N HIS A 81 -5.85 -13.04 0.77
CA HIS A 81 -6.62 -14.04 1.50
C HIS A 81 -5.72 -14.77 2.50
N LEU A 82 -6.30 -15.17 3.63
CA LEU A 82 -5.63 -15.94 4.68
C LEU A 82 -5.91 -17.44 4.51
N VAL A 83 -7.05 -17.78 3.91
CA VAL A 83 -7.45 -19.15 3.65
C VAL A 83 -6.99 -19.52 2.24
N GLU A 84 -6.10 -20.48 2.11
CA GLU A 84 -5.65 -21.04 0.82
C GLU A 84 -6.61 -22.11 0.31
N GLY A 85 -7.11 -22.95 1.21
CA GLY A 85 -8.04 -24.00 0.88
C GLY A 85 -8.71 -24.63 2.10
N ILE A 86 -9.79 -25.32 1.86
CA ILE A 86 -10.54 -26.12 2.85
C ILE A 86 -10.34 -27.59 2.50
N TYR A 87 -9.93 -28.36 3.48
CA TYR A 87 -9.60 -29.78 3.32
C TYR A 87 -10.50 -30.63 4.22
N ALA A 88 -10.80 -31.84 3.78
CA ALA A 88 -11.42 -32.85 4.62
C ALA A 88 -10.48 -33.22 5.77
N ASN A 89 -11.06 -33.73 6.86
CA ASN A 89 -10.26 -34.27 7.95
C ASN A 89 -9.78 -35.68 7.58
N ASP A 90 -8.47 -35.89 7.64
CA ASP A 90 -7.90 -37.24 7.54
C ASP A 90 -8.19 -38.03 8.84
N LYS A 91 -8.29 -39.35 8.75
CA LYS A 91 -8.52 -40.26 9.88
C LYS A 91 -7.43 -40.18 10.96
N ASN A 92 -6.27 -39.66 10.63
CA ASN A 92 -5.12 -39.47 11.53
C ASN A 92 -4.96 -38.02 12.03
N GLY A 93 -5.94 -37.14 11.76
CA GLY A 93 -5.93 -35.73 12.19
C GLY A 93 -5.11 -34.80 11.31
N GLY A 94 -4.71 -35.27 10.10
CA GLY A 94 -4.03 -34.47 9.08
C GLY A 94 -4.99 -33.83 8.08
N LEU A 95 -4.41 -33.18 7.04
CA LEU A 95 -5.17 -32.68 5.90
C LEU A 95 -5.52 -33.83 4.96
N GLY A 96 -6.81 -34.05 4.75
CA GLY A 96 -7.35 -35.01 3.77
C GLY A 96 -7.52 -34.37 2.38
N ASP A 97 -8.56 -34.82 1.66
CA ASP A 97 -8.84 -34.33 0.32
C ASP A 97 -9.23 -32.84 0.31
N LEU A 98 -8.78 -32.13 -0.71
CA LEU A 98 -9.15 -30.72 -0.93
C LEU A 98 -10.66 -30.63 -1.24
N ILE A 99 -11.40 -29.90 -0.41
CA ILE A 99 -12.84 -29.63 -0.60
C ILE A 99 -13.05 -28.37 -1.43
N GLU A 100 -12.34 -27.29 -1.08
CA GLU A 100 -12.45 -26.00 -1.75
C GLU A 100 -11.09 -25.31 -1.81
N LYS A 101 -10.72 -24.81 -2.97
CA LYS A 101 -9.56 -23.94 -3.14
C LYS A 101 -10.01 -22.50 -3.27
N LYS A 102 -9.30 -21.59 -2.59
CA LYS A 102 -9.52 -20.16 -2.80
C LYS A 102 -8.85 -19.69 -4.10
N GLU A 103 -9.64 -19.09 -4.96
CA GLU A 103 -9.14 -18.51 -6.20
C GLU A 103 -8.77 -17.04 -6.01
N THR A 104 -7.76 -16.60 -6.75
CA THR A 104 -7.33 -15.19 -6.73
C THR A 104 -8.44 -14.28 -7.27
N LYS A 105 -8.92 -13.37 -6.42
CA LYS A 105 -9.94 -12.39 -6.79
C LYS A 105 -9.27 -11.09 -7.24
N VAL A 106 -9.43 -10.73 -8.51
CA VAL A 106 -9.05 -9.41 -9.03
C VAL A 106 -10.11 -8.39 -8.62
N LEU A 107 -9.69 -7.30 -7.97
CA LEU A 107 -10.57 -6.22 -7.53
C LEU A 107 -10.73 -5.15 -8.61
N ASN A 108 -9.61 -4.71 -9.18
CA ASN A 108 -9.59 -3.75 -10.30
C ASN A 108 -8.26 -3.80 -11.04
N GLN A 109 -8.24 -3.15 -12.19
CA GLN A 109 -7.04 -2.78 -12.93
C GLN A 109 -6.88 -1.27 -12.84
N VAL A 110 -5.74 -0.79 -12.34
CA VAL A 110 -5.43 0.64 -12.25
C VAL A 110 -5.37 1.24 -13.66
N ASN A 111 -5.99 2.40 -13.83
CA ASN A 111 -5.97 3.12 -15.10
C ASN A 111 -4.67 3.91 -15.29
N ILE A 112 -3.62 3.22 -15.70
CA ILE A 112 -2.28 3.78 -15.93
C ILE A 112 -1.70 3.20 -17.23
N SER A 113 -0.96 4.03 -17.98
CA SER A 113 -0.25 3.52 -19.17
C SER A 113 0.92 2.61 -18.77
N GLU A 114 1.28 1.67 -19.64
CA GLU A 114 2.44 0.80 -19.43
C GLU A 114 3.74 1.58 -19.27
N GLU A 115 3.89 2.67 -20.00
CA GLU A 115 5.06 3.54 -19.92
C GLU A 115 5.17 4.18 -18.51
N ASN A 116 4.08 4.75 -17.99
CA ASN A 116 4.05 5.33 -16.65
C ASN A 116 4.26 4.26 -15.56
N MET A 117 3.72 3.06 -15.72
CA MET A 117 3.96 1.97 -14.79
C MET A 117 5.44 1.54 -14.78
N LYS A 118 6.09 1.51 -15.93
CA LYS A 118 7.54 1.25 -16.02
C LYS A 118 8.35 2.32 -15.29
N LEU A 119 7.99 3.60 -15.44
CA LEU A 119 8.65 4.70 -14.73
C LEU A 119 8.49 4.58 -13.20
N ILE A 120 7.31 4.22 -12.72
CA ILE A 120 7.06 3.99 -11.28
C ILE A 120 7.93 2.84 -10.78
N LYS A 121 7.96 1.70 -11.47
CA LYS A 121 8.79 0.54 -11.10
C LYS A 121 10.29 0.88 -11.12
N GLU A 122 10.74 1.62 -12.12
CA GLU A 122 12.11 2.11 -12.19
C GLU A 122 12.43 3.00 -11.00
N GLY A 123 11.53 3.92 -10.63
CA GLY A 123 11.70 4.75 -9.43
C GLY A 123 11.87 3.92 -8.16
N PHE A 124 11.08 2.86 -7.98
CA PHE A 124 11.22 1.95 -6.83
C PHE A 124 12.52 1.14 -6.87
N TYR A 125 12.97 0.75 -8.04
CA TYR A 125 14.24 0.07 -8.23
C TYR A 125 15.43 0.98 -7.87
N GLN A 126 15.38 2.24 -8.30
CA GLN A 126 16.43 3.23 -8.04
C GLN A 126 16.57 3.59 -6.56
N VAL A 127 15.53 3.45 -5.73
CA VAL A 127 15.63 3.62 -4.27
C VAL A 127 16.66 2.68 -3.66
N VAL A 128 16.84 1.50 -4.23
CA VAL A 128 17.76 0.46 -3.73
C VAL A 128 19.04 0.41 -4.55
N HIS A 129 18.93 0.53 -5.89
CA HIS A 129 20.03 0.28 -6.84
C HIS A 129 20.58 1.53 -7.51
N GLY A 130 20.07 2.72 -7.16
CA GLY A 130 20.53 3.98 -7.74
C GLY A 130 22.01 4.23 -7.49
N GLY A 131 22.70 4.77 -8.51
CA GLY A 131 24.15 5.02 -8.49
C GLY A 131 24.59 6.24 -7.68
N SER A 132 23.67 7.04 -7.12
CA SER A 132 24.02 8.18 -6.28
C SER A 132 24.32 7.75 -4.85
N GLY A 133 25.29 8.42 -4.19
CA GLY A 133 25.63 8.15 -2.78
C GLY A 133 24.49 8.43 -1.80
N PHE A 134 23.34 8.92 -2.26
CA PHE A 134 22.14 9.27 -1.50
C PHE A 134 21.00 8.24 -1.62
N THR A 135 21.25 7.06 -2.19
CA THR A 135 20.23 6.02 -2.31
C THR A 135 19.90 5.46 -0.95
N THR A 136 18.70 5.76 -0.44
CA THR A 136 18.29 5.48 0.94
C THR A 136 18.09 4.00 1.25
N GLY A 137 17.75 3.19 0.24
CA GLY A 137 17.55 1.74 0.36
C GLY A 137 18.77 0.88 0.07
N ARG A 138 19.93 1.46 -0.16
CA ARG A 138 21.15 0.76 -0.62
C ARG A 138 21.58 -0.43 0.25
N THR A 139 21.31 -0.39 1.54
CA THR A 139 21.70 -1.46 2.47
C THR A 139 20.74 -2.65 2.45
N ILE A 140 19.54 -2.50 1.89
CA ILE A 140 18.49 -3.54 1.90
C ILE A 140 18.87 -4.71 1.00
N SER A 141 19.57 -4.44 -0.11
CA SER A 141 19.94 -5.47 -1.11
C SER A 141 21.34 -6.06 -0.93
N GLN A 142 22.05 -5.70 0.15
CA GLN A 142 23.41 -6.22 0.37
C GLN A 142 23.36 -7.70 0.73
N GLY A 143 23.89 -8.55 -0.17
CA GLY A 143 23.93 -10.00 0.01
C GLY A 143 22.70 -10.75 -0.51
N GLU A 144 21.69 -10.06 -1.04
CA GLU A 144 20.50 -10.69 -1.61
C GLU A 144 20.74 -11.11 -3.07
N SER A 145 20.27 -12.30 -3.41
CA SER A 145 20.35 -12.83 -4.79
C SER A 145 19.21 -12.36 -5.69
N VAL A 146 18.14 -11.79 -5.09
CA VAL A 146 16.96 -11.30 -5.81
C VAL A 146 16.92 -9.77 -5.75
N PRO A 147 16.74 -9.09 -6.89
CA PRO A 147 16.62 -7.64 -6.90
C PRO A 147 15.40 -7.17 -6.07
N ILE A 148 15.62 -6.23 -5.17
CA ILE A 148 14.59 -5.63 -4.32
C ILE A 148 14.30 -4.23 -4.84
N SER A 149 13.02 -3.89 -4.93
CA SER A 149 12.54 -2.53 -5.18
C SER A 149 11.83 -2.02 -3.92
N ALA A 150 12.00 -0.75 -3.57
CA ALA A 150 11.47 -0.22 -2.34
C ALA A 150 10.93 1.22 -2.49
N LYS A 151 10.10 1.63 -1.53
CA LYS A 151 9.70 3.02 -1.31
C LYS A 151 9.99 3.37 0.14
N THR A 152 10.70 4.44 0.37
CA THR A 152 10.92 4.95 1.72
C THR A 152 9.63 5.52 2.30
N GLY A 153 9.43 5.33 3.60
CA GLY A 153 8.37 5.95 4.36
C GLY A 153 8.96 6.73 5.53
N THR A 154 8.54 7.98 5.70
CA THR A 154 8.87 8.79 6.88
C THR A 154 7.57 9.33 7.42
N ALA A 155 7.19 8.91 8.62
CA ALA A 155 5.99 9.39 9.28
C ALA A 155 6.35 10.40 10.36
N GLU A 156 5.71 11.56 10.32
CA GLU A 156 5.71 12.49 11.45
C GLU A 156 4.66 12.01 12.46
N THR A 157 5.11 11.48 13.59
CA THR A 157 4.21 11.06 14.66
C THR A 157 4.02 12.17 15.68
N LEU A 158 2.78 12.36 16.15
CA LEU A 158 2.44 13.29 17.23
C LEU A 158 2.94 12.84 18.62
N THR A 159 3.96 11.99 18.67
CA THR A 159 4.47 11.32 19.86
C THR A 159 4.78 12.29 21.02
N LYS A 160 5.25 13.50 20.73
CA LYS A 160 5.53 14.51 21.77
C LYS A 160 4.28 14.99 22.50
N LYS A 161 3.14 15.16 21.79
CA LYS A 161 1.88 15.60 22.45
C LYS A 161 1.24 14.47 23.27
N ILE A 162 1.34 13.24 22.78
CA ILE A 162 0.81 12.07 23.50
C ILE A 162 1.66 11.78 24.74
N GLN A 163 2.98 11.89 24.67
CA GLN A 163 3.85 11.72 25.84
C GLN A 163 3.63 12.81 26.88
N GLN A 164 3.36 14.06 26.47
CA GLN A 164 3.03 15.14 27.41
C GLN A 164 1.66 14.95 28.07
N ALA A 165 0.67 14.44 27.35
CA ALA A 165 -0.65 14.15 27.91
C ALA A 165 -0.67 12.92 28.85
N ASN A 166 0.26 11.98 28.71
CA ASN A 166 0.37 10.82 29.60
C ASN A 166 1.25 11.09 30.86
N ASN A 167 1.94 12.23 30.92
CA ASN A 167 2.78 12.63 32.06
C ASN A 167 2.12 13.68 32.96
N THR A 168 0.84 13.99 32.75
CA THR A 168 -0.04 14.79 33.63
C THR A 168 -1.14 13.92 34.21
#